data_91dc0dad848e7191284197e2444a2ff2
#
_entry.id   91dc0dad848e7191284197e2444a2ff2
#
_cell.length_a   1.000
_cell.length_b   1.000
_cell.length_c   1.000
_cell.angle_alpha   90.00
_cell.angle_beta   90.00
_cell.angle_gamma   90.00
#
_symmetry.space_group_name_H-M   'P 1'
#
loop_
_entity.id
_entity.type
_entity.pdbx_description
1 polymer ?
#
loop_
_entity_poly.entity_id
_entity_poly.type
_entity_poly.pdbx_seq_one_letter_code
_entity_poly.pdbx_strand_id
1 'polypeptide(L)'
;LNWWSVLWKKYVLGILAIASGLMLGREGPSIQLGAVGGKGIAKWLKSSPVEERSLIASGAAAGLAAAFNAPIAGLLFVVEEVYHHFSRFFWVSTLAASLVANFVSLLIFGLTPVLDMPDNIPLMTLEQYWIYLVMGIFLGLSGFLYEKAVLNVGRVYDWLGQKIRLDRAYYPILAFILIIPVGIFLPQILGG
;
A
#
# COMPACT_ATOMS: atom_id res chain seq x y z
N LEU A 1 -8.23 2.09 -20.76
CA LEU A 1 -7.00 2.72 -20.28
C LEU A 1 -5.79 1.99 -20.87
N ASN A 2 -4.87 2.76 -21.47
CA ASN A 2 -3.62 2.20 -21.99
C ASN A 2 -2.72 1.85 -20.78
N TRP A 3 -2.52 0.54 -20.53
CA TRP A 3 -1.78 0.02 -19.39
C TRP A 3 -0.34 0.59 -19.32
N TRP A 4 0.33 0.74 -20.48
CA TRP A 4 1.69 1.27 -20.57
C TRP A 4 1.78 2.73 -20.09
N SER A 5 0.83 3.58 -20.54
CA SER A 5 0.78 4.98 -20.11
C SER A 5 0.49 5.11 -18.61
N VAL A 6 -0.35 4.23 -18.06
CA VAL A 6 -0.64 4.22 -16.63
C VAL A 6 0.57 3.76 -15.82
N LEU A 7 1.28 2.71 -16.29
CA LEU A 7 2.49 2.20 -15.66
C LEU A 7 3.55 3.31 -15.50
N TRP A 8 3.89 3.97 -16.60
CA TRP A 8 4.91 5.03 -16.61
C TRP A 8 4.53 6.23 -15.74
N LYS A 9 3.29 6.70 -15.88
CA LYS A 9 2.82 7.84 -15.06
C LYS A 9 2.87 7.52 -13.58
N LYS A 10 2.40 6.34 -13.17
CA LYS A 10 2.42 5.93 -11.76
C LYS A 10 3.83 5.70 -11.23
N TYR A 11 4.71 5.14 -12.04
CA TYR A 11 6.11 4.93 -11.67
C TYR A 11 6.83 6.27 -11.43
N VAL A 12 6.79 7.17 -12.42
CA VAL A 12 7.47 8.47 -12.33
C VAL A 12 6.87 9.35 -11.24
N LEU A 13 5.53 9.49 -11.20
CA LEU A 13 4.86 10.32 -10.20
C LEU A 13 4.99 9.73 -8.80
N GLY A 14 4.99 8.41 -8.65
CA GLY A 14 5.22 7.74 -7.38
C GLY A 14 6.61 8.01 -6.82
N ILE A 15 7.64 7.88 -7.66
CA ILE A 15 9.03 8.20 -7.26
C ILE A 15 9.15 9.68 -6.88
N LEU A 16 8.64 10.58 -7.70
CA LEU A 16 8.69 12.02 -7.41
C LEU A 16 7.96 12.36 -6.11
N ALA A 17 6.80 11.76 -5.87
CA ALA A 17 6.03 12.01 -4.67
C ALA A 17 6.74 11.51 -3.40
N ILE A 18 7.31 10.31 -3.42
CA ILE A 18 8.07 9.77 -2.28
C ILE A 18 9.38 10.53 -2.09
N ALA A 19 10.12 10.80 -3.17
CA ALA A 19 11.38 11.53 -3.12
C ALA A 19 11.22 12.99 -2.63
N SER A 20 10.03 13.58 -2.79
CA SER A 20 9.72 14.91 -2.24
C SER A 20 9.41 14.91 -0.73
N GLY A 21 9.55 13.77 -0.04
CA GLY A 21 9.31 13.65 1.40
C GLY A 21 7.84 13.53 1.79
N LEU A 22 6.96 13.22 0.84
CA LEU A 22 5.57 12.96 1.16
C LEU A 22 5.42 11.66 1.94
N MET A 23 4.70 11.71 3.05
CA MET A 23 4.25 10.53 3.80
C MET A 23 3.21 9.73 3.02
N LEU A 24 3.57 9.26 1.85
CA LEU A 24 2.75 8.36 1.05
C LEU A 24 3.30 6.95 1.24
N GLY A 25 2.48 6.06 1.75
CA GLY A 25 2.84 4.64 1.83
C GLY A 25 3.22 4.11 0.45
N ARG A 26 4.25 3.27 0.42
CA ARG A 26 4.73 2.60 -0.81
C ARG A 26 3.81 1.48 -1.27
N GLU A 27 2.89 1.05 -0.43
CA GLU A 27 2.03 -0.12 -0.64
C GLU A 27 1.06 0.10 -1.81
N GLY A 28 0.33 1.21 -1.78
CA GLY A 28 -0.62 1.55 -2.84
C GLY A 28 0.01 1.63 -4.23
N PRO A 29 1.09 2.39 -4.43
CA PRO A 29 1.82 2.43 -5.69
C PRO A 29 2.34 1.05 -6.13
N SER A 30 2.89 0.24 -5.22
CA SER A 30 3.44 -1.09 -5.53
C SER A 30 2.36 -2.06 -6.00
N ILE A 31 1.22 -2.13 -5.30
CA ILE A 31 0.07 -2.93 -5.70
C ILE A 31 -0.42 -2.52 -7.11
N GLN A 32 -0.53 -1.22 -7.35
CA GLN A 32 -1.02 -0.70 -8.62
C GLN A 32 -0.05 -0.94 -9.77
N LEU A 33 1.26 -0.80 -9.55
CA LEU A 33 2.29 -1.11 -10.55
C LEU A 33 2.26 -2.60 -10.91
N GLY A 34 2.17 -3.47 -9.90
CA GLY A 34 2.02 -4.91 -10.10
C GLY A 34 0.75 -5.27 -10.87
N ALA A 35 -0.40 -4.69 -10.48
CA ALA A 35 -1.68 -4.91 -11.17
C ALA A 35 -1.64 -4.47 -12.65
N VAL A 36 -1.05 -3.32 -12.93
CA VAL A 36 -0.89 -2.81 -14.31
C VAL A 36 0.08 -3.65 -15.11
N GLY A 37 1.15 -4.17 -14.47
CA GLY A 37 2.05 -5.16 -15.07
C GLY A 37 1.31 -6.44 -15.45
N GLY A 38 0.51 -6.99 -14.53
CA GLY A 38 -0.37 -8.13 -14.79
C GLY A 38 -1.32 -7.90 -15.96
N LYS A 39 -1.90 -6.70 -16.05
CA LYS A 39 -2.73 -6.30 -17.20
C LYS A 39 -1.95 -6.25 -18.51
N GLY A 40 -0.69 -5.79 -18.46
CA GLY A 40 0.19 -5.77 -19.62
C GLY A 40 0.45 -7.19 -20.16
N ILE A 41 0.77 -8.12 -19.25
CA ILE A 41 0.97 -9.55 -19.56
C ILE A 41 -0.30 -10.16 -20.16
N ALA A 42 -1.47 -9.91 -19.56
CA ALA A 42 -2.75 -10.41 -20.05
C ALA A 42 -3.03 -9.97 -21.50
N LYS A 43 -2.74 -8.71 -21.81
CA LYS A 43 -2.87 -8.19 -23.18
C LYS A 43 -1.89 -8.81 -24.15
N TRP A 44 -0.66 -9.01 -23.71
CA TRP A 44 0.38 -9.65 -24.54
C TRP A 44 0.02 -11.11 -24.87
N LEU A 45 -0.50 -11.84 -23.88
CA LEU A 45 -0.96 -13.23 -24.04
C LEU A 45 -2.34 -13.36 -24.71
N LYS A 46 -3.03 -12.23 -25.00
CA LYS A 46 -4.40 -12.20 -25.51
C LYS A 46 -5.36 -13.02 -24.66
N SER A 47 -5.20 -12.91 -23.35
CA SER A 47 -5.97 -13.66 -22.34
C SER A 47 -7.46 -13.33 -22.38
N SER A 48 -8.28 -14.31 -21.99
CA SER A 48 -9.72 -14.11 -21.79
C SER A 48 -10.00 -13.09 -20.65
N PRO A 49 -11.19 -12.49 -20.58
CA PRO A 49 -11.53 -11.51 -19.53
C PRO A 49 -11.40 -12.07 -18.10
N VAL A 50 -11.60 -13.37 -17.91
CA VAL A 50 -11.45 -14.04 -16.60
C VAL A 50 -9.97 -14.17 -16.24
N GLU A 51 -9.15 -14.61 -17.19
CA GLU A 51 -7.70 -14.69 -17.02
C GLU A 51 -7.05 -13.32 -16.82
N GLU A 52 -7.51 -12.29 -17.56
CA GLU A 52 -7.04 -10.91 -17.37
C GLU A 52 -7.26 -10.45 -15.92
N ARG A 53 -8.44 -10.69 -15.35
CA ARG A 53 -8.72 -10.36 -13.94
C ARG A 53 -7.79 -11.10 -12.98
N SER A 54 -7.57 -12.39 -13.25
CA SER A 54 -6.67 -13.22 -12.44
C SER A 54 -5.23 -12.70 -12.51
N LEU A 55 -4.73 -12.38 -13.71
CA LEU A 55 -3.37 -11.86 -13.90
C LEU A 55 -3.19 -10.48 -13.27
N ILE A 56 -4.20 -9.60 -13.33
CA ILE A 56 -4.19 -8.30 -12.63
C ILE A 56 -4.09 -8.50 -11.13
N ALA A 57 -4.90 -9.41 -10.57
CA ALA A 57 -4.89 -9.70 -9.14
C ALA A 57 -3.59 -10.36 -8.69
N SER A 58 -3.05 -11.31 -9.46
CA SER A 58 -1.74 -11.92 -9.19
C SER A 58 -0.60 -10.90 -9.26
N GLY A 59 -0.67 -9.96 -10.20
CA GLY A 59 0.28 -8.85 -10.28
C GLY A 59 0.19 -7.93 -9.06
N ALA A 60 -1.02 -7.62 -8.59
CA ALA A 60 -1.23 -6.83 -7.37
C ALA A 60 -0.60 -7.51 -6.14
N ALA A 61 -0.82 -8.81 -5.97
CA ALA A 61 -0.21 -9.62 -4.91
C ALA A 61 1.33 -9.61 -5.00
N ALA A 62 1.87 -9.76 -6.21
CA ALA A 62 3.31 -9.71 -6.46
C ALA A 62 3.91 -8.35 -6.07
N GLY A 63 3.24 -7.24 -6.41
CA GLY A 63 3.66 -5.90 -6.02
C GLY A 63 3.67 -5.69 -4.50
N LEU A 64 2.65 -6.20 -3.81
CA LEU A 64 2.58 -6.15 -2.34
C LEU A 64 3.66 -7.04 -1.69
N ALA A 65 3.84 -8.26 -2.22
CA ALA A 65 4.85 -9.20 -1.74
C ALA A 65 6.27 -8.61 -1.82
N ALA A 66 6.60 -7.96 -2.94
CA ALA A 66 7.88 -7.28 -3.13
C ALA A 66 8.07 -6.09 -2.19
N ALA A 67 7.00 -5.34 -1.88
CA ALA A 67 7.08 -4.17 -1.01
C ALA A 67 7.34 -4.53 0.46
N PHE A 68 6.80 -5.67 0.93
CA PHE A 68 6.88 -6.10 2.33
C PHE A 68 7.79 -7.29 2.60
N ASN A 69 8.41 -7.88 1.60
CA ASN A 69 9.12 -9.16 1.70
C ASN A 69 8.23 -10.29 2.27
N ALA A 70 6.95 -10.28 1.92
CA ALA A 70 5.93 -11.13 2.51
C ALA A 70 5.02 -11.78 1.44
N PRO A 71 5.49 -12.82 0.73
CA PRO A 71 4.75 -13.40 -0.40
C PRO A 71 3.42 -14.04 -0.01
N ILE A 72 3.34 -14.66 1.17
CA ILE A 72 2.09 -15.26 1.68
C ILE A 72 1.10 -14.15 2.04
N ALA A 73 1.54 -13.07 2.68
CA ALA A 73 0.67 -11.94 3.01
C ALA A 73 0.13 -11.25 1.75
N GLY A 74 0.96 -11.10 0.71
CA GLY A 74 0.53 -10.56 -0.59
C GLY A 74 -0.57 -11.40 -1.24
N LEU A 75 -0.42 -12.73 -1.21
CA LEU A 75 -1.44 -13.68 -1.68
C LEU A 75 -2.75 -13.53 -0.88
N LEU A 76 -2.67 -13.60 0.46
CA LEU A 76 -3.84 -13.55 1.33
C LEU A 76 -4.61 -12.23 1.18
N PHE A 77 -3.90 -11.11 1.14
CA PHE A 77 -4.50 -9.80 0.92
C PHE A 77 -5.32 -9.75 -0.37
N VAL A 78 -4.78 -10.23 -1.47
CA VAL A 78 -5.48 -10.16 -2.76
C VAL A 78 -6.66 -11.14 -2.83
N VAL A 79 -6.56 -12.29 -2.16
CA VAL A 79 -7.67 -13.24 -2.06
C VAL A 79 -8.82 -12.65 -1.23
N GLU A 80 -8.49 -11.99 -0.13
CA GLU A 80 -9.46 -11.46 0.83
C GLU A 80 -10.08 -10.14 0.33
N GLU A 81 -9.24 -9.18 -0.12
CA GLU A 81 -9.69 -7.82 -0.40
C GLU A 81 -10.03 -7.56 -1.88
N VAL A 82 -9.45 -8.32 -2.81
CA VAL A 82 -9.54 -7.97 -4.24
C VAL A 82 -10.37 -8.96 -5.05
N TYR A 83 -10.17 -10.26 -4.84
CA TYR A 83 -10.71 -11.24 -5.77
C TYR A 83 -11.96 -11.94 -5.25
N HIS A 84 -12.12 -12.11 -3.96
CA HIS A 84 -13.27 -12.74 -3.27
C HIS A 84 -13.75 -14.10 -3.80
N HIS A 85 -13.05 -14.70 -4.78
CA HIS A 85 -13.37 -15.97 -5.39
C HIS A 85 -12.23 -16.97 -5.23
N PHE A 86 -12.57 -18.19 -4.78
CA PHE A 86 -11.62 -19.26 -4.55
C PHE A 86 -11.52 -20.14 -5.79
N SER A 87 -10.40 -20.04 -6.52
CA SER A 87 -10.04 -20.93 -7.61
C SER A 87 -8.66 -21.53 -7.33
N ARG A 88 -8.52 -22.85 -7.42
CA ARG A 88 -7.21 -23.52 -7.23
C ARG A 88 -6.14 -22.94 -8.15
N PHE A 89 -6.49 -22.69 -9.41
CA PHE A 89 -5.56 -22.11 -10.39
C PHE A 89 -5.13 -20.71 -10.00
N PHE A 90 -6.07 -19.88 -9.56
CA PHE A 90 -5.77 -18.51 -9.10
C PHE A 90 -4.84 -18.51 -7.89
N TRP A 91 -5.06 -19.39 -6.93
CA TRP A 91 -4.20 -19.53 -5.75
C TRP A 91 -2.75 -19.84 -6.11
N VAL A 92 -2.55 -20.86 -6.94
CA VAL A 92 -1.22 -21.32 -7.35
C VAL A 92 -0.50 -20.23 -8.18
N SER A 93 -1.19 -19.61 -9.13
CA SER A 93 -0.61 -18.56 -9.97
C SER A 93 -0.25 -17.31 -9.16
N THR A 94 -1.11 -16.91 -8.23
CA THR A 94 -0.88 -15.74 -7.37
C THR A 94 0.26 -15.98 -6.38
N LEU A 95 0.32 -17.17 -5.78
CA LEU A 95 1.43 -17.56 -4.91
C LEU A 95 2.76 -17.59 -5.68
N ALA A 96 2.77 -18.19 -6.86
CA ALA A 96 3.96 -18.22 -7.71
C ALA A 96 4.43 -16.81 -8.08
N ALA A 97 3.51 -15.94 -8.50
CA ALA A 97 3.82 -14.55 -8.83
C ALA A 97 4.40 -13.78 -7.62
N SER A 98 3.80 -13.96 -6.43
CA SER A 98 4.27 -13.34 -5.19
C SER A 98 5.65 -13.84 -4.77
N LEU A 99 5.91 -15.15 -4.86
CA LEU A 99 7.20 -15.74 -4.54
C LEU A 99 8.31 -15.25 -5.49
N VAL A 100 8.04 -15.25 -6.80
CA VAL A 100 9.00 -14.78 -7.80
C VAL A 100 9.30 -13.29 -7.62
N ALA A 101 8.28 -12.47 -7.42
CA ALA A 101 8.47 -11.04 -7.19
C ALA A 101 9.29 -10.77 -5.92
N ASN A 102 9.00 -11.48 -4.83
CA ASN A 102 9.78 -11.40 -3.61
C ASN A 102 11.22 -11.85 -3.81
N PHE A 103 11.44 -12.96 -4.49
CA PHE A 103 12.77 -13.45 -4.81
C PHE A 103 13.60 -12.43 -5.60
N VAL A 104 13.02 -11.84 -6.63
CA VAL A 104 13.67 -10.78 -7.42
C VAL A 104 13.95 -9.54 -6.56
N SER A 105 13.02 -9.15 -5.70
CA SER A 105 13.20 -8.04 -4.75
C SER A 105 14.40 -8.30 -3.83
N LEU A 106 14.49 -9.51 -3.26
CA LEU A 106 15.61 -9.90 -2.40
C LEU A 106 16.96 -9.93 -3.12
N LEU A 107 16.98 -10.31 -4.40
CA LEU A 107 18.21 -10.29 -5.20
C LEU A 107 18.72 -8.86 -5.45
N ILE A 108 17.81 -7.89 -5.60
CA ILE A 108 18.18 -6.50 -5.92
C ILE A 108 18.47 -5.70 -4.65
N PHE A 109 17.65 -5.84 -3.62
CA PHE A 109 17.69 -5.01 -2.40
C PHE A 109 18.34 -5.72 -1.19
N GLY A 110 18.62 -7.02 -1.31
CA GLY A 110 19.20 -7.81 -0.23
C GLY A 110 18.16 -8.33 0.77
N LEU A 111 18.66 -9.00 1.81
CA LEU A 111 17.86 -9.68 2.85
C LEU A 111 17.52 -8.75 4.03
N THR A 112 17.60 -7.44 3.87
CA THR A 112 17.26 -6.52 4.94
C THR A 112 15.76 -6.61 5.27
N PRO A 113 15.40 -6.93 6.53
CA PRO A 113 13.99 -6.96 6.93
C PRO A 113 13.38 -5.55 6.82
N VAL A 114 12.10 -5.49 6.45
CA VAL A 114 11.35 -4.21 6.37
C VAL A 114 11.17 -3.59 7.76
N LEU A 115 11.09 -4.44 8.78
CA LEU A 115 11.04 -4.04 10.19
C LEU A 115 12.28 -4.62 10.86
N ASP A 116 13.20 -3.75 11.25
CA ASP A 116 14.39 -4.14 12.01
C ASP A 116 13.97 -4.27 13.49
N MET A 117 13.90 -5.50 13.96
CA MET A 117 13.59 -5.81 15.35
C MET A 117 14.88 -6.05 16.11
N PRO A 118 15.05 -5.50 17.32
CA PRO A 118 16.22 -5.80 18.13
C PRO A 118 16.31 -7.29 18.45
N ASP A 119 17.50 -7.85 18.34
CA ASP A 119 17.76 -9.29 18.57
C ASP A 119 17.38 -9.80 19.97
N ASN A 120 17.33 -8.90 20.93
CA ASN A 120 16.98 -9.19 22.31
C ASN A 120 15.65 -8.53 22.70
N ILE A 121 14.54 -9.17 22.35
CA ILE A 121 13.24 -8.81 22.89
C ILE A 121 13.05 -9.54 24.20
N PRO A 122 13.00 -8.84 25.36
CA PRO A 122 12.78 -9.51 26.65
C PRO A 122 11.41 -10.17 26.64
N LEU A 123 11.37 -11.44 27.07
CA LEU A 123 10.12 -12.16 27.25
C LEU A 123 9.30 -11.49 28.35
N MET A 124 8.08 -11.12 28.02
CA MET A 124 7.16 -10.54 29.00
C MET A 124 6.73 -11.60 30.02
N THR A 125 6.70 -11.20 31.28
CA THR A 125 6.13 -12.03 32.36
C THR A 125 4.61 -12.08 32.27
N LEU A 126 3.99 -13.15 32.77
CA LEU A 126 2.53 -13.31 32.75
C LEU A 126 1.78 -12.11 33.38
N GLU A 127 2.40 -11.49 34.39
CA GLU A 127 1.85 -10.31 35.06
C GLU A 127 1.75 -9.07 34.18
N GLN A 128 2.45 -9.04 33.06
CA GLN A 128 2.46 -7.91 32.14
C GLN A 128 1.47 -8.06 30.97
N TYR A 129 0.79 -9.19 30.82
CA TYR A 129 -0.15 -9.44 29.73
C TYR A 129 -1.35 -8.47 29.68
N TRP A 130 -1.73 -7.89 30.83
CA TRP A 130 -2.76 -6.84 30.86
C TRP A 130 -2.42 -5.63 29.97
N ILE A 131 -1.11 -5.37 29.74
CA ILE A 131 -0.65 -4.28 28.85
C ILE A 131 -1.16 -4.48 27.44
N TYR A 132 -1.18 -5.73 26.93
CA TYR A 132 -1.72 -6.02 25.61
C TYR A 132 -3.22 -5.73 25.51
N LEU A 133 -3.96 -5.98 26.61
CA LEU A 133 -5.39 -5.69 26.66
C LEU A 133 -5.63 -4.16 26.57
N VAL A 134 -4.90 -3.38 27.36
CA VAL A 134 -4.99 -1.92 27.35
C VAL A 134 -4.55 -1.37 25.98
N MET A 135 -3.45 -1.88 25.44
CA MET A 135 -2.95 -1.51 24.13
C MET A 135 -3.97 -1.83 23.03
N GLY A 136 -4.62 -3.00 23.09
CA GLY A 136 -5.66 -3.40 22.15
C GLY A 136 -6.85 -2.44 22.16
N ILE A 137 -7.33 -2.05 23.37
CA ILE A 137 -8.41 -1.07 23.52
C ILE A 137 -7.99 0.28 22.96
N PHE A 138 -6.79 0.74 23.30
CA PHE A 138 -6.26 2.03 22.82
C PHE A 138 -6.10 2.06 21.30
N LEU A 139 -5.53 1.01 20.71
CA LEU A 139 -5.36 0.88 19.26
C LEU A 139 -6.71 0.78 18.55
N GLY A 140 -7.67 0.02 19.11
CA GLY A 140 -9.02 -0.08 18.56
C GLY A 140 -9.74 1.27 18.54
N LEU A 141 -9.65 2.02 19.63
CA LEU A 141 -10.23 3.37 19.71
C LEU A 141 -9.54 4.33 18.75
N SER A 142 -8.21 4.28 18.67
CA SER A 142 -7.41 5.10 17.74
C SER A 142 -7.73 4.77 16.29
N GLY A 143 -7.89 3.48 15.94
CA GLY A 143 -8.30 3.02 14.62
C GLY A 143 -9.68 3.53 14.24
N PHE A 144 -10.66 3.45 15.15
CA PHE A 144 -11.99 4.00 14.94
C PHE A 144 -11.97 5.52 14.68
N LEU A 145 -11.20 6.26 15.47
CA LEU A 145 -11.05 7.71 15.28
C LEU A 145 -10.38 8.05 13.95
N TYR A 146 -9.35 7.29 13.58
CA TYR A 146 -8.66 7.43 12.30
C TYR A 146 -9.59 7.15 11.12
N GLU A 147 -10.34 6.05 11.14
CA GLU A 147 -11.33 5.73 10.12
C GLU A 147 -12.37 6.86 9.97
N LYS A 148 -12.91 7.32 11.09
CA LYS A 148 -13.87 8.43 11.10
C LYS A 148 -13.26 9.72 10.53
N ALA A 149 -12.01 10.01 10.83
CA ALA A 149 -11.29 11.16 10.27
C ALA A 149 -11.13 11.03 8.76
N VAL A 150 -10.68 9.87 8.26
CA VAL A 150 -10.48 9.60 6.83
C VAL A 150 -11.80 9.70 6.06
N LEU A 151 -12.89 9.11 6.57
CA LEU A 151 -14.20 9.16 5.93
C LEU A 151 -14.78 10.59 5.89
N ASN A 152 -14.42 11.46 6.82
CA ASN A 152 -14.90 12.83 6.88
C ASN A 152 -13.98 13.84 6.19
N VAL A 153 -12.73 13.49 5.90
CA VAL A 153 -11.75 14.40 5.29
C VAL A 153 -12.25 14.99 3.97
N GLY A 154 -12.97 14.20 3.17
CA GLY A 154 -13.59 14.68 1.92
C GLY A 154 -14.55 15.85 2.14
N ARG A 155 -15.37 15.80 3.20
CA ARG A 155 -16.30 16.90 3.55
C ARG A 155 -15.56 18.16 3.96
N VAL A 156 -14.43 18.02 4.68
CA VAL A 156 -13.58 19.14 5.08
C VAL A 156 -12.97 19.81 3.85
N TYR A 157 -12.47 19.02 2.91
CA TYR A 157 -11.95 19.54 1.65
C TYR A 157 -13.01 20.21 0.79
N ASP A 158 -14.21 19.65 0.69
CA ASP A 158 -15.32 20.23 -0.06
C ASP A 158 -15.78 21.56 0.57
N TRP A 159 -15.88 21.61 1.90
CA TRP A 159 -16.21 22.84 2.62
C TRP A 159 -15.14 23.92 2.43
N LEU A 160 -13.86 23.55 2.55
CA LEU A 160 -12.74 24.47 2.37
C LEU A 160 -12.64 24.95 0.92
N GLY A 161 -12.80 24.04 -0.05
CA GLY A 161 -12.78 24.35 -1.47
C GLY A 161 -13.89 25.30 -1.90
N GLN A 162 -15.10 25.12 -1.37
CA GLN A 162 -16.22 26.05 -1.60
C GLN A 162 -15.93 27.44 -1.05
N LYS A 163 -15.33 27.52 0.14
CA LYS A 163 -15.00 28.78 0.80
C LYS A 163 -13.89 29.57 0.06
N ILE A 164 -12.91 28.86 -0.51
CA ILE A 164 -11.77 29.46 -1.21
C ILE A 164 -12.03 29.53 -2.73
N ARG A 165 -13.16 28.97 -3.23
CA ARG A 165 -13.49 28.82 -4.66
C ARG A 165 -12.41 28.04 -5.43
N LEU A 166 -11.86 27.00 -4.79
CA LEU A 166 -10.80 26.16 -5.34
C LEU A 166 -11.42 24.92 -6.03
N ASP A 167 -10.95 24.62 -7.23
CA ASP A 167 -11.40 23.42 -7.93
C ASP A 167 -10.85 22.16 -7.26
N ARG A 168 -11.59 21.06 -7.27
CA ARG A 168 -11.20 19.78 -6.66
C ARG A 168 -9.84 19.26 -7.11
N ALA A 169 -9.43 19.62 -8.33
CA ALA A 169 -8.12 19.27 -8.87
C ALA A 169 -6.94 19.83 -8.05
N TYR A 170 -7.16 20.90 -7.29
CA TYR A 170 -6.15 21.58 -6.48
C TYR A 170 -6.16 21.20 -5.00
N TYR A 171 -7.08 20.34 -4.54
CA TYR A 171 -7.13 19.89 -3.14
C TYR A 171 -5.82 19.27 -2.62
N PRO A 172 -5.04 18.52 -3.43
CA PRO A 172 -3.74 18.05 -2.99
C PRO A 172 -2.79 19.16 -2.58
N ILE A 173 -2.85 20.33 -3.22
CA ILE A 173 -2.00 21.48 -2.89
C ILE A 173 -2.29 21.99 -1.47
N LEU A 174 -3.57 22.00 -1.06
CA LEU A 174 -3.94 22.37 0.31
C LEU A 174 -3.36 21.39 1.33
N ALA A 175 -3.39 20.08 1.02
CA ALA A 175 -2.79 19.06 1.88
C ALA A 175 -1.28 19.28 2.03
N PHE A 176 -0.59 19.61 0.93
CA PHE A 176 0.85 19.94 0.98
C PHE A 176 1.14 21.16 1.84
N ILE A 177 0.38 22.24 1.67
CA ILE A 177 0.55 23.48 2.47
C ILE A 177 0.35 23.19 3.96
N LEU A 178 -0.61 22.33 4.32
CA LEU A 178 -0.87 21.95 5.71
C LEU A 178 0.22 21.05 6.30
N ILE A 179 0.87 20.23 5.49
CA ILE A 179 1.90 19.31 5.96
C ILE A 179 3.27 19.97 6.10
N ILE A 180 3.54 21.04 5.38
CA ILE A 180 4.82 21.78 5.46
C ILE A 180 5.18 22.21 6.90
N PRO A 181 4.30 22.90 7.65
CA PRO A 181 4.62 23.24 9.03
C PRO A 181 4.87 22.02 9.90
N VAL A 182 4.07 20.98 9.72
CA VAL A 182 4.23 19.71 10.48
C VAL A 182 5.58 19.07 10.18
N GLY A 183 6.01 19.03 8.93
CA GLY A 183 7.31 18.51 8.53
C GLY A 183 8.49 19.34 9.05
N ILE A 184 8.32 20.66 9.19
CA ILE A 184 9.37 21.55 9.75
C ILE A 184 9.51 21.32 11.27
N PHE A 185 8.40 21.22 12.00
CA PHE A 185 8.43 21.05 13.46
C PHE A 185 8.68 19.61 13.90
N LEU A 186 8.31 18.64 13.09
CA LEU A 186 8.40 17.20 13.38
C LEU A 186 8.99 16.44 12.17
N PRO A 187 10.28 16.64 11.85
CA PRO A 187 10.90 16.01 10.67
C PRO A 187 10.86 14.47 10.71
N GLN A 188 10.72 13.88 11.89
CA GLN A 188 10.56 12.44 12.09
C GLN A 188 9.25 11.87 11.50
N ILE A 189 8.27 12.73 11.16
CA ILE A 189 7.01 12.34 10.55
C ILE A 189 7.14 12.24 9.02
N LEU A 190 8.10 12.93 8.42
CA LEU A 190 8.43 12.80 7.01
C LEU A 190 9.07 11.43 6.83
N GLY A 191 8.34 10.50 6.21
CA GLY A 191 8.76 9.12 6.04
C GLY A 191 10.17 9.02 5.44
N GLY A 192 11.07 8.39 6.14
CA GLY A 192 12.43 8.06 5.76
C GLY A 192 12.71 6.62 6.15
#